data_af08cef762c704b90ab3e3c1477c43d3
#
_entry.id   af08cef762c704b90ab3e3c1477c43d3
#
_cell.length_a   1.000
_cell.length_b   1.000
_cell.length_c   1.000
_cell.angle_alpha   90.00
_cell.angle_beta   90.00
_cell.angle_gamma   90.00
#
_symmetry.space_group_name_H-M   'P 1'
#
loop_
_entity.id
_entity.type
_entity.pdbx_description
1 polymer ?
#
loop_
_entity_poly.entity_id
_entity_poly.type
_entity_poly.pdbx_seq_one_letter_code
_entity_poly.pdbx_strand_id
1 'polypeptide(L)'
;MKFVTFYYADSIAAGIIDGDDIVVCCQGDDARTAVLKLCGQDQVVIDRWVANGTNRIALAGVELLSPIPEPQRDILCVGKNYYAHAAEFHSSGFDSSRKESVPKVPVIFTKAPTSVIGPGAPVNGSLDPTQSVDYEIELGIVIGKKA
;
A
#
# COMPACT_ATOMS: atom_id res chain seq x y z
N MET A 1 3.10 -7.23 -12.94
CA MET A 1 1.88 -6.44 -13.19
C MET A 1 1.66 -5.49 -12.02
N LYS A 2 1.17 -4.28 -12.24
CA LYS A 2 0.95 -3.28 -11.20
C LYS A 2 -0.51 -2.81 -11.26
N PHE A 3 -1.22 -2.91 -10.14
CA PHE A 3 -2.57 -2.39 -9.98
C PHE A 3 -2.51 -1.01 -9.33
N VAL A 4 -3.43 -0.13 -9.73
CA VAL A 4 -3.51 1.24 -9.20
C VAL A 4 -4.94 1.64 -8.89
N THR A 5 -5.08 2.48 -7.88
CA THR A 5 -6.30 3.25 -7.60
C THR A 5 -5.95 4.73 -7.73
N PHE A 6 -6.81 5.52 -8.34
CA PHE A 6 -6.53 6.91 -8.71
C PHE A 6 -7.81 7.74 -8.89
N TYR A 7 -7.68 9.06 -8.89
CA TYR A 7 -8.78 9.96 -9.25
C TYR A 7 -8.85 10.11 -10.77
N TYR A 8 -10.08 9.96 -11.31
CA TYR A 8 -10.37 10.09 -12.73
C TYR A 8 -11.81 10.56 -12.94
N ALA A 9 -11.99 11.64 -13.73
CA ALA A 9 -13.30 12.20 -14.06
C ALA A 9 -14.22 12.36 -12.82
N ASP A 10 -13.71 13.07 -11.81
CA ASP A 10 -14.40 13.39 -10.55
C ASP A 10 -14.81 12.17 -9.68
N SER A 11 -14.24 11.01 -9.95
CA SER A 11 -14.49 9.80 -9.15
C SER A 11 -13.22 8.98 -8.94
N ILE A 12 -13.32 7.98 -8.06
CA ILE A 12 -12.25 6.99 -7.88
C ILE A 12 -12.34 5.97 -9.00
N ALA A 13 -11.18 5.61 -9.55
CA ALA A 13 -11.04 4.56 -10.54
C ALA A 13 -9.93 3.60 -10.14
N ALA A 14 -9.99 2.38 -10.66
CA ALA A 14 -8.93 1.39 -10.52
C ALA A 14 -8.56 0.80 -11.88
N GLY A 15 -7.30 0.44 -12.02
CA GLY A 15 -6.78 -0.07 -13.28
C GLY A 15 -5.47 -0.82 -13.15
N ILE A 16 -4.94 -1.15 -14.31
CA ILE A 16 -3.68 -1.89 -14.48
C ILE A 16 -2.71 -1.01 -15.25
N ILE A 17 -1.49 -0.85 -14.75
CA ILE A 17 -0.43 -0.15 -15.46
C ILE A 17 0.09 -1.03 -16.60
N ASP A 18 0.08 -0.48 -17.82
CA ASP A 18 0.61 -1.08 -19.02
C ASP A 18 1.50 -0.04 -19.75
N GLY A 19 2.80 -0.15 -19.58
CA GLY A 19 3.75 0.86 -20.04
C GLY A 19 3.53 2.20 -19.34
N ASP A 20 3.33 3.26 -20.10
CA ASP A 20 3.06 4.62 -19.61
C ASP A 20 1.55 4.92 -19.44
N ASP A 21 0.71 3.93 -19.68
CA ASP A 21 -0.74 4.06 -19.60
C ASP A 21 -1.33 3.25 -18.44
N ILE A 22 -2.56 3.59 -18.08
CA ILE A 22 -3.43 2.81 -17.21
C ILE A 22 -4.60 2.29 -18.06
N VAL A 23 -4.81 0.98 -18.04
CA VAL A 23 -6.06 0.36 -18.51
C VAL A 23 -7.08 0.47 -17.40
N VAL A 24 -8.10 1.31 -17.56
CA VAL A 24 -9.15 1.52 -16.55
C VAL A 24 -10.07 0.31 -16.50
N CYS A 25 -10.14 -0.33 -15.32
CA CYS A 25 -10.94 -1.55 -15.12
C CYS A 25 -12.30 -1.26 -14.51
N CYS A 26 -12.38 -0.28 -13.61
CA CYS A 26 -13.64 0.16 -13.01
C CYS A 26 -13.53 1.59 -12.48
N GLN A 27 -14.69 2.21 -12.25
CA GLN A 27 -14.83 3.58 -11.77
C GLN A 27 -15.99 3.67 -10.78
N GLY A 28 -15.96 4.66 -9.89
CA GLY A 28 -16.96 4.88 -8.86
C GLY A 28 -16.65 4.10 -7.56
N ASP A 29 -17.67 3.93 -6.72
CA ASP A 29 -17.49 3.35 -5.37
C ASP A 29 -16.87 1.95 -5.38
N ASP A 30 -17.14 1.15 -6.40
CA ASP A 30 -16.55 -0.18 -6.58
C ASP A 30 -15.02 -0.13 -6.76
N ALA A 31 -14.47 0.98 -7.23
CA ALA A 31 -13.04 1.14 -7.42
C ALA A 31 -12.23 1.08 -6.12
N ARG A 32 -12.84 1.45 -4.97
CA ARG A 32 -12.19 1.40 -3.65
C ARG A 32 -11.73 0.00 -3.26
N THR A 33 -12.43 -1.03 -3.74
CA THR A 33 -12.11 -2.44 -3.47
C THR A 33 -11.66 -3.20 -4.71
N ALA A 34 -11.59 -2.54 -5.86
CA ALA A 34 -11.32 -3.19 -7.13
C ALA A 34 -9.94 -3.86 -7.18
N VAL A 35 -8.91 -3.24 -6.59
CA VAL A 35 -7.57 -3.84 -6.56
C VAL A 35 -7.60 -5.19 -5.84
N LEU A 36 -8.38 -5.37 -4.78
CA LEU A 36 -8.54 -6.67 -4.11
C LEU A 36 -9.18 -7.71 -5.03
N LYS A 37 -10.18 -7.30 -5.81
CA LYS A 37 -10.82 -8.17 -6.81
C LYS A 37 -9.86 -8.52 -7.94
N LEU A 38 -9.06 -7.55 -8.41
CA LEU A 38 -8.03 -7.74 -9.44
C LEU A 38 -6.94 -8.72 -8.97
N CYS A 39 -6.43 -8.55 -7.75
CA CYS A 39 -5.42 -9.44 -7.18
C CYS A 39 -5.91 -10.90 -7.04
N GLY A 40 -7.21 -11.13 -7.00
CA GLY A 40 -7.83 -12.46 -6.93
C GLY A 40 -8.07 -13.13 -8.29
N GLN A 41 -7.80 -12.46 -9.40
CA GLN A 41 -8.02 -12.99 -10.76
C GLN A 41 -6.83 -13.82 -11.25
N ASP A 42 -7.13 -14.75 -12.16
CA ASP A 42 -6.11 -15.50 -12.87
C ASP A 42 -5.36 -14.60 -13.88
N GLN A 43 -4.06 -14.85 -14.04
CA GLN A 43 -3.20 -14.07 -14.94
C GLN A 43 -3.79 -13.95 -16.36
N VAL A 44 -4.36 -15.04 -16.90
CA VAL A 44 -4.98 -15.05 -18.23
C VAL A 44 -6.16 -14.08 -18.35
N VAL A 45 -6.95 -13.91 -17.28
CA VAL A 45 -8.06 -12.95 -17.24
C VAL A 45 -7.52 -11.52 -17.29
N ILE A 46 -6.48 -11.27 -16.51
CA ILE A 46 -5.84 -9.96 -16.44
C ILE A 46 -5.18 -9.59 -17.77
N ASP A 47 -4.43 -10.52 -18.39
CA ASP A 47 -3.78 -10.30 -19.68
C ASP A 47 -4.82 -10.00 -20.78
N ARG A 48 -5.98 -10.66 -20.73
CA ARG A 48 -7.09 -10.38 -21.64
C ARG A 48 -7.68 -8.98 -21.42
N TRP A 49 -7.81 -8.53 -20.19
CA TRP A 49 -8.27 -7.18 -19.89
C TRP A 49 -7.29 -6.13 -20.42
N VAL A 50 -6.00 -6.32 -20.23
CA VAL A 50 -4.96 -5.43 -20.77
C VAL A 50 -5.00 -5.40 -22.29
N ALA A 51 -5.09 -6.57 -22.95
CA ALA A 51 -5.09 -6.68 -24.40
C ALA A 51 -6.35 -6.06 -25.05
N ASN A 52 -7.51 -6.19 -24.41
CA ASN A 52 -8.80 -5.73 -24.96
C ASN A 52 -9.27 -4.39 -24.35
N GLY A 53 -8.55 -3.84 -23.36
CA GLY A 53 -8.92 -2.60 -22.69
C GLY A 53 -8.86 -1.42 -23.64
N THR A 54 -10.00 -0.81 -23.92
CA THR A 54 -10.14 0.37 -24.79
C THR A 54 -10.08 1.68 -24.03
N ASN A 55 -10.40 1.66 -22.74
CA ASN A 55 -10.31 2.84 -21.88
C ASN A 55 -8.89 2.92 -21.30
N ARG A 56 -8.03 3.66 -22.00
CA ARG A 56 -6.63 3.88 -21.63
C ARG A 56 -6.40 5.35 -21.36
N ILE A 57 -5.70 5.65 -20.28
CA ILE A 57 -5.33 7.02 -19.88
C ILE A 57 -3.85 7.07 -19.52
N ALA A 58 -3.21 8.20 -19.78
CA ALA A 58 -1.81 8.38 -19.43
C ALA A 58 -1.60 8.36 -17.91
N LEU A 59 -0.68 7.55 -17.42
CA LEU A 59 -0.32 7.46 -15.98
C LEU A 59 0.14 8.82 -15.44
N ALA A 60 0.88 9.58 -16.22
CA ALA A 60 1.42 10.88 -15.82
C ALA A 60 0.33 11.95 -15.58
N GLY A 61 -0.90 11.71 -15.99
CA GLY A 61 -2.01 12.69 -15.89
C GLY A 61 -2.98 12.46 -14.73
N VAL A 62 -2.69 11.50 -13.84
CA VAL A 62 -3.63 11.10 -12.78
C VAL A 62 -3.02 11.27 -11.39
N GLU A 63 -3.87 11.56 -10.42
CA GLU A 63 -3.53 11.54 -9.00
C GLU A 63 -3.69 10.11 -8.47
N LEU A 64 -2.55 9.48 -8.14
CA LEU A 64 -2.55 8.14 -7.58
C LEU A 64 -2.97 8.16 -6.10
N LEU A 65 -3.85 7.25 -5.75
CA LEU A 65 -4.19 6.92 -4.37
C LEU A 65 -3.38 5.70 -3.90
N SER A 66 -3.49 5.38 -2.61
CA SER A 66 -3.10 4.05 -2.14
C SER A 66 -3.81 2.98 -2.99
N PRO A 67 -3.16 1.85 -3.33
CA PRO A 67 -3.82 0.77 -4.05
C PRO A 67 -5.10 0.28 -3.38
N ILE A 68 -5.16 0.35 -2.06
CA ILE A 68 -6.34 0.05 -1.24
C ILE A 68 -6.58 1.26 -0.34
N PRO A 69 -7.31 2.29 -0.82
CA PRO A 69 -7.43 3.57 -0.11
C PRO A 69 -8.20 3.48 1.20
N GLU A 70 -9.09 2.50 1.33
CA GLU A 70 -9.92 2.30 2.52
C GLU A 70 -9.88 0.83 2.96
N PRO A 71 -8.80 0.38 3.63
CA PRO A 71 -8.75 -0.95 4.19
C PRO A 71 -9.90 -1.19 5.18
N GLN A 72 -10.56 -2.33 5.08
CA GLN A 72 -11.70 -2.66 5.97
C GLN A 72 -11.27 -3.00 7.39
N ARG A 73 -9.99 -3.26 7.61
CA ARG A 73 -9.41 -3.66 8.90
C ARG A 73 -8.09 -2.94 9.10
N ASP A 74 -7.64 -2.93 10.34
CA ASP A 74 -6.31 -2.44 10.69
C ASP A 74 -5.21 -3.17 9.90
N ILE A 75 -4.16 -2.43 9.61
CA ILE A 75 -2.96 -2.96 8.98
C ILE A 75 -2.12 -3.62 10.06
N LEU A 76 -1.82 -4.90 9.88
CA LEU A 76 -0.92 -5.65 10.77
C LEU A 76 0.52 -5.39 10.35
N CYS A 77 1.32 -4.92 11.27
CA CYS A 77 2.74 -4.65 11.06
C CYS A 77 3.60 -5.63 11.86
N VAL A 78 4.77 -5.98 11.32
CA VAL A 78 5.76 -6.82 11.99
C VAL A 78 6.98 -5.97 12.31
N GLY A 79 7.13 -5.56 13.56
CA GLY A 79 8.26 -4.74 14.01
C GLY A 79 9.57 -5.52 14.02
N LYS A 80 10.68 -4.81 13.75
CA LYS A 80 12.04 -5.38 13.71
C LYS A 80 12.21 -6.58 12.77
N ASN A 81 11.48 -6.58 11.66
CA ASN A 81 11.44 -7.72 10.74
C ASN A 81 12.67 -7.80 9.79
N TYR A 82 13.46 -6.74 9.71
CA TYR A 82 14.68 -6.66 8.91
C TYR A 82 15.89 -6.54 9.83
N TYR A 83 16.95 -7.34 9.59
CA TYR A 83 18.13 -7.37 10.46
C TYR A 83 18.81 -5.99 10.61
N ALA A 84 18.93 -5.23 9.52
CA ALA A 84 19.54 -3.91 9.55
C ALA A 84 18.71 -2.95 10.43
N HIS A 85 17.39 -2.91 10.23
CA HIS A 85 16.49 -2.10 11.04
C HIS A 85 16.50 -2.52 12.52
N ALA A 86 16.50 -3.81 12.82
CA ALA A 86 16.57 -4.31 14.19
C ALA A 86 17.85 -3.87 14.91
N ALA A 87 18.99 -3.88 14.20
CA ALA A 87 20.28 -3.42 14.75
C ALA A 87 20.30 -1.89 14.98
N GLU A 88 19.79 -1.11 14.02
CA GLU A 88 19.67 0.33 14.13
C GLU A 88 18.77 0.73 15.28
N PHE A 89 17.57 0.18 15.36
CA PHE A 89 16.62 0.46 16.43
C PHE A 89 17.18 0.08 17.82
N HIS A 90 17.91 -1.03 17.92
CA HIS A 90 18.56 -1.44 19.15
C HIS A 90 19.61 -0.42 19.62
N SER A 91 20.35 0.19 18.68
CA SER A 91 21.37 1.20 18.99
C SER A 91 20.81 2.59 19.24
N SER A 92 19.58 2.89 18.82
CA SER A 92 18.95 4.22 18.91
C SER A 92 18.64 4.68 20.35
N GLY A 93 18.57 3.75 21.31
CA GLY A 93 18.15 4.02 22.68
C GLY A 93 16.64 3.97 22.92
N PHE A 94 15.82 3.88 21.87
CA PHE A 94 14.36 3.74 21.95
C PHE A 94 13.89 2.30 22.14
N ASP A 95 14.80 1.33 22.04
CA ASP A 95 14.49 -0.08 22.19
C ASP A 95 14.19 -0.45 23.64
N SER A 96 12.91 -0.55 23.99
CA SER A 96 12.47 -0.96 25.32
C SER A 96 12.76 -2.44 25.63
N SER A 97 13.01 -3.26 24.61
CA SER A 97 13.25 -4.70 24.76
C SER A 97 14.66 -5.04 25.30
N ARG A 98 15.61 -4.13 25.16
CA ARG A 98 17.02 -4.10 25.65
C ARG A 98 17.84 -5.41 25.66
N LYS A 99 17.23 -6.57 25.50
CA LYS A 99 17.90 -7.87 25.67
C LYS A 99 18.40 -8.51 24.39
N GLU A 100 17.68 -8.30 23.28
CA GLU A 100 18.02 -8.93 21.99
C GLU A 100 17.70 -7.95 20.86
N SER A 101 18.66 -7.71 19.97
CA SER A 101 18.42 -6.84 18.80
C SER A 101 17.38 -7.46 17.86
N VAL A 102 17.40 -8.80 17.71
CA VAL A 102 16.44 -9.54 16.87
C VAL A 102 15.47 -10.30 17.77
N PRO A 103 14.15 -10.04 17.66
CA PRO A 103 13.14 -10.75 18.45
C PRO A 103 13.07 -12.25 18.08
N LYS A 104 12.90 -13.11 19.07
CA LYS A 104 12.69 -14.57 18.85
C LYS A 104 11.30 -14.90 18.33
N VAL A 105 10.35 -14.02 18.56
CA VAL A 105 8.96 -14.12 18.09
C VAL A 105 8.59 -12.81 17.40
N PRO A 106 7.70 -12.85 16.40
CA PRO A 106 7.27 -11.61 15.72
C PRO A 106 6.66 -10.61 16.69
N VAL A 107 7.08 -9.36 16.58
CA VAL A 107 6.45 -8.23 17.29
C VAL A 107 5.35 -7.68 16.40
N ILE A 108 4.11 -7.95 16.75
CA ILE A 108 2.96 -7.54 15.95
C ILE A 108 2.34 -6.28 16.56
N PHE A 109 2.09 -5.28 15.71
CA PHE A 109 1.33 -4.09 16.06
C PHE A 109 0.41 -3.69 14.91
N THR A 110 -0.47 -2.73 15.12
CA THR A 110 -1.45 -2.31 14.10
C THR A 110 -1.36 -0.83 13.80
N LYS A 111 -1.75 -0.47 12.58
CA LYS A 111 -2.03 0.91 12.17
C LYS A 111 -3.48 1.01 11.71
N ALA A 112 -4.15 2.09 12.09
CA ALA A 112 -5.53 2.32 11.69
C ALA A 112 -5.67 2.49 10.17
N PRO A 113 -6.78 2.06 9.56
CA PRO A 113 -7.05 2.27 8.13
C PRO A 113 -6.94 3.73 7.70
N THR A 114 -7.30 4.66 8.59
CA THR A 114 -7.20 6.11 8.35
C THR A 114 -5.77 6.65 8.23
N SER A 115 -4.76 5.84 8.56
CA SER A 115 -3.36 6.22 8.35
C SER A 115 -2.86 5.97 6.93
N VAL A 116 -3.67 5.33 6.08
CA VAL A 116 -3.29 5.04 4.69
C VAL A 116 -3.44 6.29 3.83
N ILE A 117 -2.35 6.66 3.18
CA ILE A 117 -2.29 7.80 2.24
C ILE A 117 -1.73 7.35 0.89
N GLY A 118 -2.01 8.12 -0.14
CA GLY A 118 -1.50 7.87 -1.50
C GLY A 118 -0.06 8.36 -1.70
N PRO A 119 0.56 8.00 -2.83
CA PRO A 119 1.87 8.51 -3.21
C PRO A 119 1.90 10.03 -3.27
N GLY A 120 2.94 10.64 -2.71
CA GLY A 120 3.11 12.11 -2.71
C GLY A 120 2.25 12.86 -1.69
N ALA A 121 1.34 12.18 -0.98
CA ALA A 121 0.57 12.81 0.08
C ALA A 121 1.48 13.18 1.28
N PRO A 122 1.27 14.37 1.91
CA PRO A 122 2.12 14.82 2.99
C PRO A 122 1.87 14.02 4.27
N VAL A 123 2.94 13.66 4.97
CA VAL A 123 2.88 13.15 6.35
C VAL A 123 2.91 14.35 7.30
N ASN A 124 1.88 14.49 8.14
CA ASN A 124 1.81 15.58 9.09
C ASN A 124 2.66 15.31 10.33
N GLY A 125 3.88 15.79 10.33
CA GLY A 125 4.81 15.71 11.46
C GLY A 125 4.56 16.73 12.57
N SER A 126 3.62 17.68 12.42
CA SER A 126 3.39 18.75 13.40
C SER A 126 2.86 18.26 14.74
N LEU A 127 2.32 17.06 14.81
CA LEU A 127 1.82 16.41 16.02
C LEU A 127 2.92 15.66 16.80
N ASP A 128 4.12 15.52 16.22
CA ASP A 128 5.25 14.90 16.89
C ASP A 128 6.07 15.94 17.66
N PRO A 129 5.96 15.98 19.01
CA PRO A 129 6.73 16.92 19.82
C PRO A 129 8.23 16.61 19.86
N THR A 130 8.62 15.41 19.45
CA THR A 130 10.03 14.96 19.44
C THR A 130 10.76 15.35 18.17
N GLN A 131 10.04 15.73 17.11
CA GLN A 131 10.58 16.02 15.78
C GLN A 131 11.43 14.87 15.23
N SER A 132 11.02 13.65 15.52
CA SER A 132 11.74 12.42 15.15
C SER A 132 10.95 11.52 14.20
N VAL A 133 9.98 12.08 13.46
CA VAL A 133 9.28 11.32 12.41
C VAL A 133 10.30 10.83 11.40
N ASP A 134 10.31 9.53 11.18
CA ASP A 134 11.16 8.86 10.22
C ASP A 134 10.33 8.02 9.24
N TYR A 135 10.93 7.62 8.14
CA TYR A 135 10.29 6.79 7.13
C TYR A 135 10.91 5.40 7.12
N GLU A 136 10.08 4.42 6.82
CA GLU A 136 10.51 3.03 6.67
C GLU A 136 9.97 2.46 5.35
N ILE A 137 10.82 1.76 4.61
CA ILE A 137 10.42 1.05 3.40
C ILE A 137 10.18 -0.40 3.77
N GLU A 138 8.94 -0.85 3.60
CA GLU A 138 8.54 -2.20 3.95
C GLU A 138 7.81 -2.93 2.83
N LEU A 139 7.90 -4.26 2.84
CA LEU A 139 7.12 -5.11 1.96
C LEU A 139 5.70 -5.26 2.51
N GLY A 140 4.72 -4.74 1.80
CA GLY A 140 3.30 -4.95 2.09
C GLY A 140 2.76 -6.21 1.42
N ILE A 141 1.98 -7.00 2.16
CA ILE A 141 1.30 -8.20 1.66
C ILE A 141 -0.20 -8.03 1.83
N VAL A 142 -0.96 -8.28 0.75
CA VAL A 142 -2.41 -8.25 0.78
C VAL A 142 -2.95 -9.67 0.79
N ILE A 143 -3.73 -10.03 1.81
CA ILE A 143 -4.38 -11.32 1.92
C ILE A 143 -5.68 -11.30 1.10
N GLY A 144 -5.65 -11.87 -0.09
CA GLY A 144 -6.77 -11.85 -1.05
C GLY A 144 -7.78 -12.99 -0.87
N LYS A 145 -7.36 -14.13 -0.35
CA LYS A 145 -8.21 -15.32 -0.15
C LYS A 145 -7.98 -15.90 1.24
N LYS A 146 -9.03 -16.52 1.79
CA LYS A 146 -8.89 -17.26 3.03
C LYS A 146 -7.94 -18.46 2.79
N ALA A 147 -6.97 -18.61 3.69
CA ALA A 147 -6.07 -19.76 3.70
C ALA A 147 -6.81 -21.04 4.13
#